data_f551143b9ff97de59f7b6e6f010f5592
#
_entry.id   f551143b9ff97de59f7b6e6f010f5592
#
_cell.length_a   1.000
_cell.length_b   1.000
_cell.length_c   1.000
_cell.angle_alpha   90.00
_cell.angle_beta   90.00
_cell.angle_gamma   90.00
#
_symmetry.space_group_name_H-M   'P 1'
#
loop_
_entity.id
_entity.type
_entity.pdbx_description
1 polymer ?
#
loop_
_entity_poly.entity_id
_entity_poly.type
_entity_poly.pdbx_seq_one_letter_code
_entity_poly.pdbx_strand_id
1 'polypeptide(L)'
;MNKRQTLIVSQFYIFLFFGLSLVCKPLFADGFQIAPFILYEEATQNIVIDGVSTKYALGVAGVELRKKYGDSITISSKLGYGQNNDQKTSFAGANFSGKVTGSYFNIGGKYEFYRKNDFIFFSSIEHSKRNLDAPNLIGKRNNLDLTGIADTTISSEDLKVGIIFKPAKKLSFQLTAGMSNWHIKSDAKGYYVSSGLSATASKSINTKGSDPIIQTMVSTNKDNHNFALSLSDRSLRSKTKTSIISGELNYEFHF
;
A
#
# COMPACT_ATOMS: atom_id res chain seq x y z
N MET A 1 -20.78 -11.85 2.46
CA MET A 1 -19.60 -12.71 2.79
C MET A 1 -19.88 -13.42 4.11
N ASN A 2 -19.78 -14.76 4.12
CA ASN A 2 -20.12 -15.55 5.29
C ASN A 2 -19.06 -15.35 6.37
N LYS A 3 -19.43 -15.04 7.62
CA LYS A 3 -18.50 -14.83 8.76
C LYS A 3 -17.43 -15.93 8.92
N ARG A 4 -17.71 -17.15 8.45
CA ARG A 4 -16.77 -18.29 8.42
C ARG A 4 -15.60 -18.10 7.43
N GLN A 5 -15.83 -17.45 6.27
CA GLN A 5 -14.76 -17.22 5.28
C GLN A 5 -13.77 -16.15 5.75
N THR A 6 -14.26 -15.12 6.45
CA THR A 6 -13.39 -14.08 7.03
C THR A 6 -12.50 -14.65 8.14
N LEU A 7 -13.03 -15.60 8.93
CA LEU A 7 -12.29 -16.25 10.02
C LEU A 7 -11.18 -17.18 9.49
N ILE A 8 -11.44 -17.93 8.42
CA ILE A 8 -10.47 -18.85 7.81
C ILE A 8 -9.32 -18.06 7.16
N VAL A 9 -9.63 -16.97 6.48
CA VAL A 9 -8.62 -16.11 5.85
C VAL A 9 -7.74 -15.44 6.92
N SER A 10 -8.32 -14.95 8.03
CA SER A 10 -7.55 -14.36 9.12
C SER A 10 -6.67 -15.39 9.85
N GLN A 11 -7.15 -16.61 10.04
CA GLN A 11 -6.36 -17.68 10.65
C GLN A 11 -5.21 -18.16 9.75
N PHE A 12 -5.43 -18.22 8.43
CA PHE A 12 -4.37 -18.60 7.47
C PHE A 12 -3.24 -17.56 7.45
N TYR A 13 -3.58 -16.26 7.50
CA TYR A 13 -2.59 -15.19 7.60
C TYR A 13 -1.82 -15.22 8.93
N ILE A 14 -2.47 -15.50 10.03
CA ILE A 14 -1.82 -15.66 11.34
C ILE A 14 -0.87 -16.85 11.34
N PHE A 15 -1.24 -17.99 10.74
CA PHE A 15 -0.36 -19.17 10.63
C PHE A 15 0.84 -18.93 9.71
N LEU A 16 0.65 -18.25 8.58
CA LEU A 16 1.74 -17.81 7.69
C LEU A 16 2.68 -16.85 8.41
N PHE A 17 2.12 -15.97 9.23
CA PHE A 17 2.82 -14.97 10.02
C PHE A 17 3.75 -15.60 11.07
N PHE A 18 3.27 -16.61 11.80
CA PHE A 18 4.06 -17.34 12.79
C PHE A 18 4.98 -18.40 12.18
N GLY A 19 4.57 -19.05 11.11
CA GLY A 19 5.35 -20.09 10.43
C GLY A 19 6.62 -19.55 9.78
N LEU A 20 6.55 -18.39 9.12
CA LEU A 20 7.71 -17.74 8.51
C LEU A 20 8.75 -17.30 9.55
N SER A 21 8.33 -16.84 10.73
CA SER A 21 9.25 -16.43 11.79
C SER A 21 10.03 -17.59 12.41
N LEU A 22 9.51 -18.81 12.35
CA LEU A 22 10.15 -20.01 12.92
C LEU A 22 11.14 -20.70 11.96
N VAL A 23 10.95 -20.58 10.65
CA VAL A 23 11.75 -21.29 9.64
C VAL A 23 13.00 -20.51 9.22
N CYS A 24 13.04 -19.20 9.44
CA CYS A 24 14.11 -18.33 8.92
C CYS A 24 15.36 -18.19 9.81
N LYS A 25 15.45 -18.90 10.94
CA LYS A 25 16.60 -18.80 11.87
C LYS A 25 17.99 -18.99 11.24
N PRO A 26 18.26 -19.96 10.35
CA PRO A 26 19.62 -20.21 9.87
C PRO A 26 20.08 -19.36 8.68
N LEU A 27 19.18 -18.65 7.99
CA LEU A 27 19.52 -17.97 6.73
C LEU A 27 20.09 -16.55 6.90
N PHE A 28 20.04 -15.96 8.12
CA PHE A 28 20.22 -14.52 8.30
C PHE A 28 21.22 -14.13 9.41
N ALA A 29 22.30 -14.91 9.56
CA ALA A 29 23.34 -14.65 10.58
C ALA A 29 24.01 -13.27 10.50
N ASP A 30 23.86 -12.51 9.40
CA ASP A 30 24.57 -11.26 9.15
C ASP A 30 23.67 -10.00 9.15
N GLY A 31 22.85 -9.81 10.19
CA GLY A 31 22.15 -8.52 10.38
C GLY A 31 20.98 -8.26 9.45
N PHE A 32 20.44 -9.29 8.80
CA PHE A 32 19.14 -9.24 8.14
C PHE A 32 18.00 -9.41 9.14
N GLN A 33 16.98 -8.64 8.98
CA GLN A 33 15.74 -8.70 9.75
C GLN A 33 14.59 -9.03 8.81
N ILE A 34 13.70 -9.90 9.23
CA ILE A 34 12.44 -10.20 8.53
C ILE A 34 11.29 -9.78 9.43
N ALA A 35 10.45 -8.92 8.93
CA ALA A 35 9.28 -8.43 9.63
C ALA A 35 8.03 -8.65 8.77
N PRO A 36 7.06 -9.44 9.23
CA PRO A 36 5.74 -9.45 8.62
C PRO A 36 5.07 -8.09 8.80
N PHE A 37 4.28 -7.68 7.80
CA PHE A 37 3.51 -6.44 7.86
C PHE A 37 2.08 -6.63 7.36
N ILE A 38 1.19 -5.78 7.84
CA ILE A 38 -0.16 -5.59 7.32
C ILE A 38 -0.29 -4.12 6.95
N LEU A 39 -0.63 -3.86 5.71
CA LEU A 39 -0.90 -2.53 5.18
C LEU A 39 -2.38 -2.43 4.82
N TYR A 40 -3.05 -1.40 5.29
CA TYR A 40 -4.36 -1.00 4.80
C TYR A 40 -4.22 0.32 4.05
N GLU A 41 -4.72 0.36 2.83
CA GLU A 41 -4.69 1.53 1.98
C GLU A 41 -6.08 1.83 1.44
N GLU A 42 -6.53 3.07 1.60
CA GLU A 42 -7.73 3.59 0.95
C GLU A 42 -7.32 4.68 -0.03
N ALA A 43 -7.76 4.56 -1.28
CA ALA A 43 -7.51 5.56 -2.29
C ALA A 43 -8.81 5.99 -2.96
N THR A 44 -8.96 7.29 -3.10
CA THR A 44 -10.03 7.90 -3.90
C THR A 44 -9.38 8.68 -5.03
N GLN A 45 -9.68 8.31 -6.27
CA GLN A 45 -9.17 8.94 -7.46
C GLN A 45 -10.34 9.54 -8.26
N ASN A 46 -10.33 10.84 -8.45
CA ASN A 46 -11.29 11.55 -9.28
C ASN A 46 -10.54 12.19 -10.46
N ILE A 47 -10.74 11.67 -11.66
CA ILE A 47 -10.19 12.24 -12.89
C ILE A 47 -11.22 13.18 -13.48
N VAL A 48 -11.03 14.48 -13.17
CA VAL A 48 -12.02 15.52 -13.46
C VAL A 48 -12.28 15.70 -14.96
N ILE A 49 -11.27 15.47 -15.80
CA ILE A 49 -11.34 15.73 -17.25
C ILE A 49 -12.20 14.68 -17.97
N ASP A 50 -12.33 13.49 -17.44
CA ASP A 50 -12.93 12.35 -18.13
C ASP A 50 -14.16 11.78 -17.42
N GLY A 51 -14.56 12.35 -16.30
CA GLY A 51 -15.70 11.84 -15.51
C GLY A 51 -15.46 10.43 -14.92
N VAL A 52 -14.18 10.04 -14.77
CA VAL A 52 -13.81 8.77 -14.17
C VAL A 52 -13.53 8.98 -12.69
N SER A 53 -14.22 8.25 -11.85
CA SER A 53 -13.98 8.19 -10.42
C SER A 53 -13.72 6.75 -10.01
N THR A 54 -12.65 6.52 -9.28
CA THR A 54 -12.34 5.21 -8.71
C THR A 54 -12.07 5.37 -7.22
N LYS A 55 -12.74 4.56 -6.41
CA LYS A 55 -12.46 4.39 -4.99
C LYS A 55 -12.15 2.93 -4.74
N TYR A 56 -11.02 2.66 -4.09
CA TYR A 56 -10.70 1.33 -3.63
C TYR A 56 -10.17 1.37 -2.19
N ALA A 57 -10.36 0.27 -1.48
CA ALA A 57 -9.65 -0.02 -0.25
C ALA A 57 -8.92 -1.35 -0.45
N LEU A 58 -7.67 -1.46 -0.01
CA LEU A 58 -6.87 -2.66 -0.16
C LEU A 58 -6.19 -3.01 1.17
N GLY A 59 -6.47 -4.21 1.67
CA GLY A 59 -5.72 -4.80 2.77
C GLY A 59 -4.63 -5.71 2.19
N VAL A 60 -3.36 -5.41 2.47
CA VAL A 60 -2.20 -6.17 2.02
C VAL A 60 -1.53 -6.82 3.21
N ALA A 61 -1.21 -8.10 3.10
CA ALA A 61 -0.31 -8.78 4.02
C ALA A 61 0.98 -9.15 3.30
N GLY A 62 2.11 -9.04 3.98
CA GLY A 62 3.40 -9.27 3.34
C GLY A 62 4.55 -9.40 4.30
N VAL A 63 5.76 -9.38 3.72
CA VAL A 63 7.02 -9.50 4.43
C VAL A 63 7.93 -8.35 4.06
N GLU A 64 8.54 -7.73 5.06
CA GLU A 64 9.61 -6.77 4.93
C GLU A 64 10.95 -7.47 5.22
N LEU A 65 11.90 -7.28 4.32
CA LEU A 65 13.31 -7.61 4.53
C LEU A 65 14.05 -6.32 4.81
N ARG A 66 14.83 -6.29 5.88
CA ARG A 66 15.59 -5.10 6.28
C ARG A 66 17.04 -5.49 6.58
N LYS A 67 17.98 -4.66 6.13
CA LYS A 67 19.40 -4.79 6.48
C LYS A 67 19.93 -3.45 6.93
N LYS A 68 20.63 -3.46 8.08
CA LYS A 68 21.33 -2.30 8.60
C LYS A 68 22.81 -2.42 8.27
N TYR A 69 23.40 -1.33 7.75
CA TYR A 69 24.81 -1.20 7.44
C TYR A 69 25.42 -0.14 8.36
N GLY A 70 26.28 -0.58 9.26
CA GLY A 70 26.78 0.27 10.33
C GLY A 70 25.64 0.83 11.19
N ASP A 71 25.84 2.04 11.73
CA ASP A 71 24.84 2.67 12.60
C ASP A 71 23.88 3.59 11.86
N SER A 72 24.16 3.91 10.61
CA SER A 72 23.49 5.03 9.91
C SER A 72 22.66 4.64 8.71
N ILE A 73 22.93 3.52 8.05
CA ILE A 73 22.24 3.15 6.80
C ILE A 73 21.34 1.96 7.05
N THR A 74 20.09 2.05 6.58
CA THR A 74 19.14 0.94 6.57
C THR A 74 18.59 0.80 5.16
N ILE A 75 18.62 -0.41 4.62
CA ILE A 75 17.98 -0.77 3.35
C ILE A 75 16.81 -1.71 3.68
N SER A 76 15.67 -1.49 3.08
CA SER A 76 14.49 -2.34 3.25
C SER A 76 13.82 -2.65 1.92
N SER A 77 13.16 -3.80 1.87
CA SER A 77 12.32 -4.22 0.76
C SER A 77 11.07 -4.90 1.30
N LYS A 78 9.91 -4.57 0.75
CA LYS A 78 8.61 -5.14 1.14
C LYS A 78 7.97 -5.82 -0.06
N LEU A 79 7.41 -6.99 0.18
CA LEU A 79 6.60 -7.73 -0.79
C LEU A 79 5.30 -8.13 -0.10
N GLY A 80 4.18 -7.89 -0.75
CA GLY A 80 2.88 -8.24 -0.21
C GLY A 80 1.83 -8.49 -1.29
N TYR A 81 0.74 -9.11 -0.86
CA TYR A 81 -0.43 -9.35 -1.69
C TYR A 81 -1.70 -9.09 -0.87
N GLY A 82 -2.69 -8.55 -1.52
CA GLY A 82 -3.93 -8.18 -0.86
C GLY A 82 -5.17 -8.31 -1.72
N GLN A 83 -6.30 -8.18 -1.07
CA GLN A 83 -7.60 -8.19 -1.72
C GLN A 83 -8.64 -7.40 -0.93
N ASN A 84 -9.63 -6.87 -1.65
CA ASN A 84 -10.84 -6.30 -1.07
C ASN A 84 -12.04 -6.51 -2.00
N ASN A 85 -13.25 -6.45 -1.44
CA ASN A 85 -14.50 -6.63 -2.19
C ASN A 85 -15.22 -5.30 -2.52
N ASP A 86 -14.64 -4.15 -2.21
CA ASP A 86 -15.29 -2.83 -2.27
C ASP A 86 -14.62 -1.85 -3.23
N GLN A 87 -14.18 -2.30 -4.40
CA GLN A 87 -13.82 -1.36 -5.45
C GLN A 87 -15.08 -0.74 -6.04
N LYS A 88 -15.11 0.58 -6.18
CA LYS A 88 -16.15 1.35 -6.88
C LYS A 88 -15.50 2.16 -7.98
N THR A 89 -15.97 2.02 -9.19
CA THR A 89 -15.44 2.74 -10.37
C THR A 89 -16.59 3.27 -11.18
N SER A 90 -16.53 4.53 -11.57
CA SER A 90 -17.50 5.15 -12.48
C SER A 90 -16.79 5.57 -13.76
N PHE A 91 -17.26 5.11 -14.91
CA PHE A 91 -16.82 5.57 -16.22
C PHE A 91 -17.91 5.35 -17.27
N ALA A 92 -17.87 6.13 -18.35
CA ALA A 92 -18.83 6.07 -19.45
C ALA A 92 -20.31 6.15 -19.01
N GLY A 93 -20.59 6.86 -17.91
CA GLY A 93 -21.94 7.03 -17.36
C GLY A 93 -22.49 5.78 -16.63
N ALA A 94 -21.63 4.80 -16.30
CA ALA A 94 -21.96 3.63 -15.53
C ALA A 94 -21.17 3.58 -14.21
N ASN A 95 -21.80 2.99 -13.18
CA ASN A 95 -21.17 2.74 -11.90
C ASN A 95 -20.90 1.25 -11.76
N PHE A 96 -19.66 0.90 -11.50
CA PHE A 96 -19.19 -0.47 -11.32
C PHE A 96 -18.74 -0.69 -9.88
N SER A 97 -18.96 -1.89 -9.38
CA SER A 97 -18.40 -2.35 -8.10
C SER A 97 -17.91 -3.79 -8.20
N GLY A 98 -16.95 -4.16 -7.40
CA GLY A 98 -16.45 -5.53 -7.41
C GLY A 98 -15.25 -5.76 -6.52
N LYS A 99 -14.66 -6.94 -6.70
CA LYS A 99 -13.46 -7.35 -5.99
C LYS A 99 -12.23 -6.75 -6.67
N VAL A 100 -11.30 -6.28 -5.86
CA VAL A 100 -9.95 -5.93 -6.28
C VAL A 100 -8.94 -6.86 -5.58
N THR A 101 -7.94 -7.27 -6.31
CA THR A 101 -6.76 -7.94 -5.78
C THR A 101 -5.52 -7.14 -6.17
N GLY A 102 -4.45 -7.25 -5.41
CA GLY A 102 -3.25 -6.50 -5.76
C GLY A 102 -1.97 -7.01 -5.14
N SER A 103 -0.88 -6.81 -5.87
CA SER A 103 0.48 -6.99 -5.35
C SER A 103 1.06 -5.65 -4.93
N TYR A 104 1.86 -5.68 -3.88
CA TYR A 104 2.59 -4.55 -3.33
C TYR A 104 4.09 -4.85 -3.30
N PHE A 105 4.86 -3.94 -3.84
CA PHE A 105 6.31 -3.94 -3.76
C PHE A 105 6.79 -2.58 -3.27
N ASN A 106 7.76 -2.57 -2.36
CA ASN A 106 8.47 -1.37 -1.93
C ASN A 106 9.95 -1.73 -1.73
N ILE A 107 10.83 -0.82 -2.13
CA ILE A 107 12.25 -0.85 -1.81
C ILE A 107 12.68 0.53 -1.37
N GLY A 108 13.48 0.63 -0.33
CA GLY A 108 13.92 1.90 0.19
C GLY A 108 15.25 1.88 0.91
N GLY A 109 15.80 3.06 1.07
CA GLY A 109 16.98 3.32 1.86
C GLY A 109 16.74 4.49 2.81
N LYS A 110 17.23 4.35 4.03
CA LYS A 110 17.22 5.40 5.06
C LYS A 110 18.65 5.66 5.51
N TYR A 111 19.02 6.95 5.61
CA TYR A 111 20.30 7.42 6.10
C TYR A 111 20.11 8.34 7.31
N GLU A 112 20.62 7.92 8.47
CA GLU A 112 20.61 8.68 9.73
C GLU A 112 21.89 9.54 9.77
N PHE A 113 21.75 10.84 9.51
CA PHE A 113 22.89 11.75 9.34
C PHE A 113 23.23 12.57 10.60
N TYR A 114 22.33 12.63 11.58
CA TYR A 114 22.58 13.34 12.83
C TYR A 114 21.84 12.68 13.99
N ARG A 115 22.54 12.53 15.11
CA ARG A 115 21.98 11.97 16.35
C ARG A 115 22.44 12.82 17.54
N LYS A 116 21.47 13.28 18.31
CA LYS A 116 21.76 14.05 19.54
C LYS A 116 20.70 13.71 20.58
N ASN A 117 21.13 13.24 21.74
CA ASN A 117 20.27 12.78 22.83
C ASN A 117 19.24 11.76 22.31
N ASP A 118 17.94 12.07 22.50
CA ASP A 118 16.82 11.23 22.11
C ASP A 118 16.35 11.48 20.67
N PHE A 119 17.03 12.34 19.91
CA PHE A 119 16.65 12.72 18.57
C PHE A 119 17.60 12.15 17.52
N ILE A 120 17.02 11.60 16.45
CA ILE A 120 17.74 11.12 15.28
C ILE A 120 17.11 11.78 14.05
N PHE A 121 17.93 12.45 13.24
CA PHE A 121 17.51 13.03 11.97
C PHE A 121 17.94 12.12 10.82
N PHE A 122 17.09 11.94 9.86
CA PHE A 122 17.35 11.05 8.73
C PHE A 122 16.76 11.59 7.43
N SER A 123 17.27 11.06 6.33
CA SER A 123 16.68 11.13 5.00
C SER A 123 16.33 9.73 4.52
N SER A 124 15.33 9.59 3.68
CA SER A 124 15.00 8.32 3.04
C SER A 124 14.55 8.52 1.60
N ILE A 125 14.84 7.52 0.79
CA ILE A 125 14.34 7.36 -0.56
C ILE A 125 13.62 6.02 -0.63
N GLU A 126 12.43 6.01 -1.25
CA GLU A 126 11.64 4.79 -1.40
C GLU A 126 11.04 4.74 -2.80
N HIS A 127 11.05 3.56 -3.39
CA HIS A 127 10.29 3.26 -4.60
C HIS A 127 9.20 2.25 -4.25
N SER A 128 7.95 2.54 -4.61
CA SER A 128 6.86 1.61 -4.41
C SER A 128 6.09 1.35 -5.69
N LYS A 129 5.55 0.13 -5.83
CA LYS A 129 4.70 -0.26 -6.93
C LYS A 129 3.53 -1.10 -6.43
N ARG A 130 2.34 -0.78 -6.91
CA ARG A 130 1.11 -1.53 -6.69
C ARG A 130 0.54 -1.93 -8.02
N ASN A 131 0.22 -3.21 -8.20
CA ASN A 131 -0.57 -3.67 -9.34
C ASN A 131 -1.91 -4.15 -8.79
N LEU A 132 -2.99 -3.56 -9.28
CA LEU A 132 -4.36 -3.80 -8.83
C LEU A 132 -5.16 -4.37 -9.99
N ASP A 133 -5.78 -5.52 -9.77
CA ASP A 133 -6.61 -6.21 -10.74
C ASP A 133 -8.04 -6.30 -10.23
N ALA A 134 -8.99 -5.86 -11.02
CA ALA A 134 -10.42 -6.01 -10.79
C ALA A 134 -11.06 -6.75 -11.97
N PRO A 135 -10.99 -8.09 -12.00
CA PRO A 135 -11.38 -8.89 -13.18
C PRO A 135 -12.90 -9.04 -13.33
N ASN A 136 -13.68 -8.75 -12.30
CA ASN A 136 -15.12 -8.99 -12.28
C ASN A 136 -15.83 -7.80 -11.64
N LEU A 137 -15.93 -6.70 -12.36
CA LEU A 137 -16.75 -5.56 -11.96
C LEU A 137 -18.17 -5.74 -12.45
N ILE A 138 -19.14 -5.53 -11.59
CA ILE A 138 -20.58 -5.53 -11.92
C ILE A 138 -21.07 -4.10 -11.85
N GLY A 139 -21.78 -3.66 -12.88
CA GLY A 139 -22.28 -2.30 -12.98
C GLY A 139 -23.69 -2.23 -13.53
N LYS A 140 -24.27 -1.03 -13.45
CA LYS A 140 -25.58 -0.72 -14.02
C LYS A 140 -25.57 0.62 -14.71
N ARG A 141 -26.26 0.68 -15.85
CA ARG A 141 -26.56 1.91 -16.58
C ARG A 141 -27.97 1.82 -17.15
N ASN A 142 -28.88 2.75 -16.76
CA ASN A 142 -30.25 2.78 -17.23
C ASN A 142 -30.97 1.41 -17.13
N ASN A 143 -30.85 0.73 -15.98
CA ASN A 143 -31.38 -0.61 -15.71
C ASN A 143 -30.77 -1.76 -16.53
N LEU A 144 -29.69 -1.52 -17.27
CA LEU A 144 -28.94 -2.55 -17.97
C LEU A 144 -27.78 -3.05 -17.08
N ASP A 145 -27.67 -4.36 -16.95
CA ASP A 145 -26.58 -4.98 -16.24
C ASP A 145 -25.32 -4.99 -17.12
N LEU A 146 -24.23 -4.55 -16.53
CA LEU A 146 -22.93 -4.42 -17.18
C LEU A 146 -21.90 -5.25 -16.43
N THR A 147 -20.92 -5.77 -17.14
CA THR A 147 -19.72 -6.35 -16.55
C THR A 147 -18.50 -5.51 -16.94
N GLY A 148 -17.47 -5.55 -16.14
CA GLY A 148 -16.25 -4.81 -16.44
C GLY A 148 -15.01 -5.44 -15.84
N ILE A 149 -13.86 -4.98 -16.33
CA ILE A 149 -12.54 -5.30 -15.81
C ILE A 149 -11.76 -3.99 -15.65
N ALA A 150 -10.87 -3.95 -14.69
CA ALA A 150 -9.96 -2.81 -14.54
C ALA A 150 -8.61 -3.29 -14.01
N ASP A 151 -7.55 -2.82 -14.66
CA ASP A 151 -6.16 -3.05 -14.28
C ASP A 151 -5.54 -1.70 -13.96
N THR A 152 -4.93 -1.57 -12.78
CA THR A 152 -4.31 -0.32 -12.37
C THR A 152 -2.92 -0.57 -11.81
N THR A 153 -1.95 0.14 -12.32
CA THR A 153 -0.59 0.20 -11.77
C THR A 153 -0.35 1.58 -11.18
N ILE A 154 0.06 1.62 -9.92
CA ILE A 154 0.49 2.84 -9.22
C ILE A 154 1.94 2.65 -8.83
N SER A 155 2.83 3.54 -9.30
CA SER A 155 4.22 3.59 -8.86
C SER A 155 4.54 4.94 -8.26
N SER A 156 5.41 4.97 -7.26
CA SER A 156 5.89 6.22 -6.67
C SER A 156 7.35 6.14 -6.27
N GLU A 157 8.00 7.29 -6.33
CA GLU A 157 9.34 7.55 -5.80
C GLU A 157 9.23 8.66 -4.77
N ASP A 158 9.53 8.32 -3.52
CA ASP A 158 9.35 9.21 -2.37
C ASP A 158 10.73 9.62 -1.85
N LEU A 159 10.99 10.91 -1.81
CA LEU A 159 12.15 11.49 -1.13
C LEU A 159 11.67 12.18 0.14
N LYS A 160 12.17 11.75 1.29
CA LYS A 160 11.67 12.20 2.59
C LYS A 160 12.82 12.58 3.52
N VAL A 161 12.53 13.51 4.42
CA VAL A 161 13.35 13.82 5.60
C VAL A 161 12.51 13.63 6.84
N GLY A 162 13.13 13.28 7.95
CA GLY A 162 12.37 13.00 9.16
C GLY A 162 13.19 13.08 10.42
N ILE A 163 12.46 13.01 11.51
CA ILE A 163 12.99 12.99 12.86
C ILE A 163 12.40 11.80 13.61
N ILE A 164 13.25 11.08 14.34
CA ILE A 164 12.85 10.06 15.30
C ILE A 164 13.12 10.63 16.70
N PHE A 165 12.11 10.62 17.55
CA PHE A 165 12.19 10.98 18.97
C PHE A 165 12.02 9.73 19.81
N LYS A 166 12.99 9.46 20.69
CA LYS A 166 13.05 8.29 21.59
C LYS A 166 12.96 8.73 23.04
N PRO A 167 11.75 9.05 23.58
CA PRO A 167 11.59 9.51 24.97
C PRO A 167 11.93 8.43 25.99
N ALA A 168 11.97 7.17 25.57
CA ALA A 168 12.34 6.03 26.40
C ALA A 168 13.04 4.95 25.54
N LYS A 169 13.83 4.08 26.19
CA LYS A 169 14.52 2.98 25.49
C LYS A 169 13.58 2.09 24.67
N LYS A 170 12.31 1.99 25.07
CA LYS A 170 11.32 1.08 24.49
C LYS A 170 10.31 1.78 23.59
N LEU A 171 10.34 3.11 23.44
CA LEU A 171 9.32 3.86 22.70
C LEU A 171 10.00 4.83 21.73
N SER A 172 9.52 4.88 20.50
CA SER A 172 9.94 5.89 19.53
C SER A 172 8.75 6.44 18.74
N PHE A 173 8.85 7.73 18.41
CA PHE A 173 7.94 8.45 17.53
C PHE A 173 8.75 8.93 16.33
N GLN A 174 8.22 8.77 15.14
CA GLN A 174 8.82 9.26 13.91
C GLN A 174 7.84 10.17 13.19
N LEU A 175 8.32 11.32 12.76
CA LEU A 175 7.62 12.23 11.85
C LEU A 175 8.48 12.38 10.60
N THR A 176 7.83 12.28 9.44
CA THR A 176 8.49 12.33 8.15
C THR A 176 7.68 13.21 7.21
N ALA A 177 8.36 14.04 6.44
CA ALA A 177 7.76 14.85 5.38
C ALA A 177 8.63 14.79 4.13
N GLY A 178 8.02 14.94 2.97
CA GLY A 178 8.76 14.85 1.72
C GLY A 178 7.90 15.07 0.48
N MET A 179 8.46 14.65 -0.64
CA MET A 179 7.81 14.70 -1.96
C MET A 179 7.70 13.29 -2.52
N SER A 180 6.59 13.03 -3.18
CA SER A 180 6.30 11.80 -3.88
C SER A 180 6.12 12.09 -5.36
N ASN A 181 6.99 11.54 -6.20
CA ASN A 181 6.79 11.50 -7.65
C ASN A 181 6.01 10.23 -7.97
N TRP A 182 4.86 10.38 -8.56
CA TRP A 182 3.97 9.24 -8.79
C TRP A 182 3.53 9.12 -10.24
N HIS A 183 3.19 7.90 -10.62
CA HIS A 183 2.68 7.55 -11.93
C HIS A 183 1.56 6.52 -11.79
N ILE A 184 0.39 6.81 -12.36
CA ILE A 184 -0.77 5.93 -12.38
C ILE A 184 -1.08 5.59 -13.83
N LYS A 185 -1.17 4.29 -14.10
CA LYS A 185 -1.70 3.72 -15.33
C LYS A 185 -2.91 2.89 -14.98
N SER A 186 -4.04 3.12 -15.64
CA SER A 186 -5.24 2.33 -15.42
C SER A 186 -5.94 2.09 -16.74
N ASP A 187 -6.29 0.84 -16.98
CA ASP A 187 -7.06 0.40 -18.14
C ASP A 187 -8.36 -0.22 -17.63
N ALA A 188 -9.50 0.32 -18.07
CA ALA A 188 -10.82 -0.18 -17.72
C ALA A 188 -11.60 -0.52 -18.99
N LYS A 189 -12.33 -1.64 -18.95
CA LYS A 189 -13.23 -2.07 -20.01
C LYS A 189 -14.56 -2.48 -19.42
N GLY A 190 -15.64 -1.99 -20.02
CA GLY A 190 -17.00 -2.38 -19.67
C GLY A 190 -17.68 -3.08 -20.85
N TYR A 191 -18.44 -4.09 -20.54
CA TYR A 191 -19.13 -4.94 -21.52
C TYR A 191 -20.63 -4.95 -21.23
N TYR A 192 -21.40 -4.86 -22.29
CA TYR A 192 -22.85 -5.07 -22.29
C TYR A 192 -23.18 -6.16 -23.27
N VAL A 193 -23.90 -7.17 -22.83
CA VAL A 193 -24.43 -8.23 -23.70
C VAL A 193 -25.91 -8.44 -23.36
N SER A 194 -26.81 -8.17 -24.29
CA SER A 194 -28.23 -8.49 -24.16
C SER A 194 -28.81 -8.79 -25.53
N SER A 195 -29.56 -9.91 -25.62
CA SER A 195 -30.38 -10.31 -26.77
C SER A 195 -29.75 -10.08 -28.15
N GLY A 196 -28.48 -10.46 -28.32
CA GLY A 196 -27.76 -10.35 -29.58
C GLY A 196 -27.09 -8.99 -29.85
N LEU A 197 -27.23 -8.03 -28.95
CA LEU A 197 -26.51 -6.77 -28.99
C LEU A 197 -25.35 -6.82 -28.00
N SER A 198 -24.15 -6.47 -28.46
CA SER A 198 -22.98 -6.28 -27.59
C SER A 198 -22.42 -4.88 -27.77
N ALA A 199 -22.07 -4.23 -26.66
CA ALA A 199 -21.36 -2.96 -26.67
C ALA A 199 -20.18 -3.03 -25.70
N THR A 200 -19.07 -2.44 -26.10
CA THR A 200 -17.84 -2.36 -25.30
C THR A 200 -17.45 -0.91 -25.15
N ALA A 201 -17.15 -0.49 -23.93
CA ALA A 201 -16.52 0.79 -23.65
C ALA A 201 -15.15 0.53 -23.01
N SER A 202 -14.12 1.23 -23.45
CA SER A 202 -12.80 1.15 -22.86
C SER A 202 -12.27 2.54 -22.51
N LYS A 203 -11.52 2.64 -21.42
CA LYS A 203 -10.86 3.86 -20.99
C LYS A 203 -9.47 3.54 -20.47
N SER A 204 -8.48 4.23 -21.02
CA SER A 204 -7.10 4.18 -20.55
C SER A 204 -6.72 5.51 -19.92
N ILE A 205 -6.09 5.44 -18.76
CA ILE A 205 -5.61 6.58 -18.00
C ILE A 205 -4.12 6.40 -17.81
N ASN A 206 -3.38 7.47 -18.11
CA ASN A 206 -1.94 7.54 -17.88
C ASN A 206 -1.62 8.92 -17.33
N THR A 207 -1.38 9.02 -16.03
CA THR A 207 -1.14 10.30 -15.37
C THR A 207 0.03 10.20 -14.40
N LYS A 208 0.75 11.31 -14.27
CA LYS A 208 1.89 11.46 -13.37
C LYS A 208 1.87 12.82 -12.70
N GLY A 209 2.50 12.91 -11.55
CA GLY A 209 2.62 14.15 -10.79
C GLY A 209 3.65 14.05 -9.68
N SER A 210 3.78 15.15 -8.95
CA SER A 210 4.64 15.26 -7.78
C SER A 210 3.87 16.01 -6.69
N ASP A 211 3.75 15.40 -5.52
CA ASP A 211 2.94 15.91 -4.42
C ASP A 211 3.59 15.65 -3.05
N PRO A 212 3.27 16.47 -2.03
CA PRO A 212 3.79 16.27 -0.69
C PRO A 212 3.30 14.96 -0.08
N ILE A 213 4.14 14.35 0.75
CA ILE A 213 3.82 13.20 1.59
C ILE A 213 4.17 13.52 3.04
N ILE A 214 3.29 13.13 3.95
CA ILE A 214 3.52 13.18 5.40
C ILE A 214 3.28 11.78 5.95
N GLN A 215 4.17 11.33 6.84
CA GLN A 215 4.06 10.04 7.49
C GLN A 215 4.42 10.17 8.96
N THR A 216 3.62 9.54 9.81
CA THR A 216 3.91 9.38 11.24
C THR A 216 4.05 7.92 11.57
N MET A 217 4.93 7.58 12.51
CA MET A 217 5.11 6.22 12.99
C MET A 217 5.33 6.24 14.50
N VAL A 218 4.73 5.28 15.17
CA VAL A 218 4.99 4.97 16.59
C VAL A 218 5.50 3.55 16.64
N SER A 219 6.62 3.32 17.32
CA SER A 219 7.12 1.97 17.54
C SER A 219 7.44 1.73 19.01
N THR A 220 7.23 0.51 19.44
CA THR A 220 7.57 0.05 20.78
C THR A 220 8.41 -1.21 20.70
N ASN A 221 9.47 -1.26 21.48
CA ASN A 221 10.35 -2.42 21.59
C ASN A 221 10.24 -2.99 23.00
N LYS A 222 9.85 -4.26 23.11
CA LYS A 222 9.80 -5.00 24.37
C LYS A 222 10.55 -6.30 24.19
N ASP A 223 11.69 -6.43 24.89
CA ASP A 223 12.57 -7.58 24.81
C ASP A 223 13.05 -7.81 23.36
N ASN A 224 12.71 -8.94 22.77
CA ASN A 224 13.06 -9.26 21.37
C ASN A 224 11.92 -8.91 20.38
N HIS A 225 10.90 -8.17 20.82
CA HIS A 225 9.73 -7.85 20.01
C HIS A 225 9.69 -6.36 19.68
N ASN A 226 9.53 -6.02 18.43
CA ASN A 226 9.31 -4.65 17.98
C ASN A 226 7.99 -4.55 17.23
N PHE A 227 7.11 -3.65 17.68
CA PHE A 227 5.85 -3.32 17.02
C PHE A 227 5.93 -1.90 16.50
N ALA A 228 5.56 -1.68 15.26
CA ALA A 228 5.49 -0.36 14.67
C ALA A 228 4.16 -0.16 13.96
N LEU A 229 3.50 0.96 14.26
CA LEU A 229 2.30 1.43 13.55
C LEU A 229 2.68 2.71 12.80
N SER A 230 2.46 2.75 11.51
CA SER A 230 2.63 3.95 10.70
C SER A 230 1.33 4.38 10.05
N LEU A 231 1.16 5.69 9.92
CA LEU A 231 0.08 6.32 9.17
C LEU A 231 0.71 7.26 8.15
N SER A 232 0.25 7.21 6.91
CA SER A 232 0.69 8.15 5.89
C SER A 232 -0.49 8.76 5.15
N ASP A 233 -0.37 10.04 4.81
CA ASP A 233 -1.28 10.77 3.94
C ASP A 233 -0.50 11.27 2.73
N ARG A 234 -1.05 10.97 1.56
CA ARG A 234 -0.54 11.40 0.27
C ARG A 234 -1.67 12.01 -0.54
N SER A 235 -1.68 13.31 -0.63
CA SER A 235 -2.63 14.05 -1.45
C SER A 235 -2.03 14.35 -2.81
N LEU A 236 -2.48 13.64 -3.83
CA LEU A 236 -2.04 13.83 -5.20
C LEU A 236 -2.90 14.92 -5.84
N ARG A 237 -2.37 16.18 -5.88
CA ARG A 237 -3.15 17.38 -6.27
C ARG A 237 -3.02 17.80 -7.73
N SER A 238 -2.40 16.99 -8.58
CA SER A 238 -2.30 17.31 -10.02
C SER A 238 -3.70 17.29 -10.68
N LYS A 239 -3.81 17.22 -11.98
CA LYS A 239 -5.08 17.16 -12.75
C LYS A 239 -6.08 16.10 -12.25
N THR A 240 -5.65 15.23 -11.34
CA THR A 240 -6.47 14.26 -10.62
C THR A 240 -6.53 14.64 -9.14
N LYS A 241 -7.71 14.74 -8.56
CA LYS A 241 -7.86 14.81 -7.10
C LYS A 241 -7.75 13.39 -6.55
N THR A 242 -6.53 12.95 -6.27
CA THR A 242 -6.27 11.62 -5.71
C THR A 242 -5.80 11.80 -4.28
N SER A 243 -6.44 11.12 -3.34
CA SER A 243 -6.01 11.02 -1.94
C SER A 243 -5.73 9.55 -1.65
N ILE A 244 -4.58 9.26 -1.07
CA ILE A 244 -4.19 7.94 -0.61
C ILE A 244 -3.87 8.06 0.86
N ILE A 245 -4.67 7.41 1.70
CA ILE A 245 -4.40 7.27 3.13
C ILE A 245 -4.02 5.82 3.38
N SER A 246 -2.92 5.59 4.07
CA SER A 246 -2.50 4.25 4.42
C SER A 246 -2.11 4.13 5.88
N GLY A 247 -2.45 2.98 6.47
CA GLY A 247 -1.99 2.55 7.79
C GLY A 247 -1.23 1.23 7.65
N GLU A 248 -0.09 1.11 8.29
CA GLU A 248 0.75 -0.08 8.25
C GLU A 248 1.12 -0.50 9.67
N LEU A 249 0.94 -1.79 9.95
CA LEU A 249 1.40 -2.45 11.18
C LEU A 249 2.54 -3.39 10.83
N ASN A 250 3.69 -3.19 11.46
CA ASN A 250 4.85 -4.05 11.35
C ASN A 250 5.11 -4.75 12.69
N TYR A 251 5.50 -6.01 12.60
CA TYR A 251 5.97 -6.77 13.73
C TYR A 251 7.33 -7.37 13.41
N GLU A 252 8.32 -7.12 14.26
CA GLU A 252 9.68 -7.61 14.12
C GLU A 252 10.08 -8.40 15.36
N PHE A 253 10.64 -9.57 15.16
CA PHE A 253 11.22 -10.39 16.21
C PHE A 253 12.74 -10.47 16.02
N HIS A 254 13.49 -10.13 17.07
CA HIS A 254 14.94 -10.23 17.11
C HIS A 254 15.32 -11.56 17.77
N PHE A 255 16.12 -12.35 17.06
CA PHE A 255 16.62 -13.64 17.54
C PHE A 255 17.91 -13.48 18.32
#